data_d13b3575f8414dc60fc96e41231b0306
#
_entry.id   d13b3575f8414dc60fc96e41231b0306
#
_cell.length_a   1.000
_cell.length_b   1.000
_cell.length_c   1.000
_cell.angle_alpha   90.00
_cell.angle_beta   90.00
_cell.angle_gamma   90.00
#
_symmetry.space_group_name_H-M   'P 1'
#
loop_
_entity.id
_entity.type
_entity.pdbx_description
1 polymer ?
#
loop_
_entity_poly.entity_id
_entity_poly.type
_entity_poly.pdbx_seq_one_letter_code
_entity_poly.pdbx_strand_id
1 'polypeptide(L)'
;MPKKLLITGGAGFIGSAVIRYIIENTQDSVVNVDKLTYAGNLDSLESVKNNPRYAFEQVDICNIKELSRVLEQHQPDAIMHLAAESHVDRSIDGSAVFIETNIVGTYTLLEAARIYWNNLSDERKMAFRFHHISTDEVYGDLALQDSLFTETSPYAPSSPYSASKASSDHLVRAWSRTYGLPIIVTNSSNNYGTFQFPEKLIPLMILNALAGKPLPIYGNGLQRRDWLFVDDHAEALYKVVTEGKVGETYNIGGKNEKANIDVVLAICHLLEELAPNKPKNVVKYEDLISYVKDRPGHDLRYALDITKIEHELGWKPKETFESGIRKTVEWYLNNKKWWSRVLDGSYHCGYLSVK
;
A
#
# COMPACT_ATOMS: atom_id res chain seq x y z
N MET A 1 26.69 -5.58 -5.04
CA MET A 1 26.64 -4.36 -5.86
C MET A 1 25.28 -3.70 -5.62
N PRO A 2 25.17 -2.37 -5.65
CA PRO A 2 23.88 -1.70 -5.57
C PRO A 2 22.95 -2.17 -6.68
N LYS A 3 21.66 -2.37 -6.35
CA LYS A 3 20.61 -2.79 -7.29
C LYS A 3 19.85 -1.58 -7.82
N LYS A 4 19.21 -1.75 -8.96
CA LYS A 4 18.24 -0.80 -9.49
C LYS A 4 16.84 -1.45 -9.43
N LEU A 5 15.94 -0.83 -8.66
CA LEU A 5 14.60 -1.33 -8.43
C LEU A 5 13.59 -0.47 -9.22
N LEU A 6 12.75 -1.11 -10.04
CA LEU A 6 11.63 -0.44 -10.67
C LEU A 6 10.41 -0.64 -9.77
N ILE A 7 9.77 0.47 -9.35
CA ILE A 7 8.63 0.45 -8.45
C ILE A 7 7.42 1.05 -9.16
N THR A 8 6.39 0.26 -9.43
CA THR A 8 5.12 0.77 -9.96
C THR A 8 4.23 1.23 -8.83
N GLY A 9 3.46 2.31 -9.04
CA GLY A 9 2.65 2.90 -7.98
C GLY A 9 3.46 3.63 -6.91
N GLY A 10 4.67 4.09 -7.27
CA GLY A 10 5.59 4.70 -6.31
C GLY A 10 5.22 6.10 -5.85
N ALA A 11 4.27 6.78 -6.50
CA ALA A 11 3.70 8.03 -6.02
C ALA A 11 2.52 7.81 -5.04
N GLY A 12 2.07 6.57 -4.85
CA GLY A 12 1.06 6.18 -3.87
C GLY A 12 1.59 6.12 -2.44
N PHE A 13 0.72 5.83 -1.48
CA PHE A 13 1.04 5.79 -0.05
C PHE A 13 2.18 4.81 0.28
N ILE A 14 1.98 3.51 0.04
CA ILE A 14 2.98 2.48 0.36
C ILE A 14 4.20 2.61 -0.57
N GLY A 15 3.98 2.84 -1.86
CA GLY A 15 5.06 2.98 -2.84
C GLY A 15 6.03 4.11 -2.51
N SER A 16 5.52 5.28 -2.06
CA SER A 16 6.36 6.40 -1.66
C SER A 16 7.17 6.09 -0.39
N ALA A 17 6.60 5.34 0.57
CA ALA A 17 7.34 4.89 1.76
C ALA A 17 8.47 3.92 1.38
N VAL A 18 8.22 2.97 0.47
CA VAL A 18 9.26 2.05 -0.06
C VAL A 18 10.38 2.82 -0.73
N ILE A 19 10.05 3.81 -1.58
CA ILE A 19 11.05 4.64 -2.27
C ILE A 19 11.89 5.42 -1.27
N ARG A 20 11.27 6.10 -0.29
CA ARG A 20 12.01 6.83 0.76
C ARG A 20 12.91 5.86 1.54
N TYR A 21 12.38 4.72 1.97
CA TYR A 21 13.16 3.71 2.69
C TYR A 21 14.41 3.29 1.92
N ILE A 22 14.29 2.94 0.64
CA ILE A 22 15.40 2.48 -0.20
C ILE A 22 16.44 3.58 -0.36
N ILE A 23 16.04 4.79 -0.72
CA ILE A 23 16.96 5.90 -0.96
C ILE A 23 17.68 6.36 0.32
N GLU A 24 17.00 6.35 1.46
CA GLU A 24 17.53 6.83 2.73
C GLU A 24 18.38 5.78 3.47
N ASN A 25 18.04 4.47 3.33
CA ASN A 25 18.65 3.42 4.14
C ASN A 25 19.58 2.47 3.36
N THR A 26 19.67 2.59 2.04
CA THR A 26 20.48 1.69 1.20
C THR A 26 21.32 2.45 0.19
N GLN A 27 22.10 1.73 -0.62
CA GLN A 27 22.83 2.28 -1.77
C GLN A 27 22.11 2.01 -3.10
N ASP A 28 20.96 1.38 -3.08
CA ASP A 28 20.20 1.02 -4.26
C ASP A 28 19.58 2.25 -4.93
N SER A 29 19.26 2.13 -6.22
CA SER A 29 18.59 3.16 -7.01
C SER A 29 17.16 2.73 -7.35
N VAL A 30 16.30 3.73 -7.56
CA VAL A 30 14.86 3.52 -7.80
C VAL A 30 14.43 4.21 -9.09
N VAL A 31 13.68 3.48 -9.90
CA VAL A 31 12.86 4.02 -11.00
C VAL A 31 11.40 3.94 -10.57
N ASN A 32 10.80 5.08 -10.28
CA ASN A 32 9.40 5.20 -9.91
C ASN A 32 8.53 5.28 -11.18
N VAL A 33 7.64 4.33 -11.38
CA VAL A 33 6.67 4.31 -12.48
C VAL A 33 5.27 4.53 -11.92
N ASP A 34 4.63 5.65 -12.25
CA ASP A 34 3.29 5.97 -11.78
C ASP A 34 2.55 6.78 -12.83
N LYS A 35 1.25 6.51 -13.03
CA LYS A 35 0.44 7.30 -13.97
C LYS A 35 -0.13 8.58 -13.37
N LEU A 36 0.04 8.77 -12.06
CA LEU A 36 -0.46 9.91 -11.27
C LEU A 36 -1.99 10.02 -11.34
N THR A 37 -2.67 9.00 -10.82
CA THR A 37 -4.11 9.06 -10.55
C THR A 37 -4.39 9.95 -9.32
N TYR A 38 -5.65 10.01 -8.91
CA TYR A 38 -6.06 10.81 -7.75
C TYR A 38 -5.29 10.51 -6.44
N ALA A 39 -4.77 9.29 -6.30
CA ALA A 39 -4.00 8.88 -5.11
C ALA A 39 -2.48 8.99 -5.29
N GLY A 40 -2.00 9.29 -6.50
CA GLY A 40 -0.59 9.49 -6.79
C GLY A 40 -0.15 10.92 -6.47
N ASN A 41 0.76 11.07 -5.50
CA ASN A 41 1.23 12.39 -5.04
C ASN A 41 2.75 12.45 -4.90
N LEU A 42 3.43 13.12 -5.84
CA LEU A 42 4.89 13.28 -5.82
C LEU A 42 5.40 14.17 -4.66
N ASP A 43 4.53 14.98 -4.02
CA ASP A 43 4.91 15.71 -2.81
C ASP A 43 5.31 14.77 -1.66
N SER A 44 4.84 13.52 -1.69
CA SER A 44 5.24 12.47 -0.75
C SER A 44 6.69 12.00 -0.94
N LEU A 45 7.34 12.39 -2.04
CA LEU A 45 8.72 12.06 -2.40
C LEU A 45 9.64 13.29 -2.40
N GLU A 46 9.19 14.42 -1.83
CA GLU A 46 9.94 15.68 -1.80
C GLU A 46 11.35 15.51 -1.22
N SER A 47 11.51 14.66 -0.17
CA SER A 47 12.81 14.40 0.47
C SER A 47 13.82 13.70 -0.44
N VAL A 48 13.35 12.99 -1.47
CA VAL A 48 14.20 12.16 -2.33
C VAL A 48 14.20 12.56 -3.80
N LYS A 49 13.36 13.49 -4.22
CA LYS A 49 13.16 13.85 -5.64
C LYS A 49 14.42 14.30 -6.38
N ASN A 50 15.36 14.92 -5.68
CA ASN A 50 16.63 15.42 -6.24
C ASN A 50 17.80 14.45 -6.02
N ASN A 51 17.55 13.26 -5.46
CA ASN A 51 18.60 12.28 -5.26
C ASN A 51 19.01 11.66 -6.60
N PRO A 52 20.32 11.58 -6.96
CA PRO A 52 20.76 11.02 -8.25
C PRO A 52 20.42 9.53 -8.43
N ARG A 53 20.04 8.83 -7.36
CA ARG A 53 19.60 7.43 -7.40
C ARG A 53 18.08 7.29 -7.59
N TYR A 54 17.33 8.39 -7.73
CA TYR A 54 15.90 8.40 -7.98
C TYR A 54 15.59 8.90 -9.39
N ALA A 55 14.75 8.16 -10.12
CA ALA A 55 14.18 8.59 -11.40
C ALA A 55 12.65 8.41 -11.38
N PHE A 56 11.94 9.27 -12.11
CA PHE A 56 10.49 9.19 -12.26
C PHE A 56 10.10 9.05 -13.72
N GLU A 57 9.20 8.12 -14.01
CA GLU A 57 8.58 7.86 -15.31
C GLU A 57 7.07 7.90 -15.16
N GLN A 58 6.41 8.88 -15.80
CA GLN A 58 4.94 8.96 -15.79
C GLN A 58 4.37 8.01 -16.83
N VAL A 59 4.05 6.77 -16.42
CA VAL A 59 3.59 5.70 -17.31
C VAL A 59 2.43 4.93 -16.66
N ASP A 60 1.41 4.61 -17.48
CA ASP A 60 0.34 3.68 -17.12
C ASP A 60 0.82 2.25 -17.32
N ILE A 61 0.64 1.39 -16.30
CA ILE A 61 0.98 -0.04 -16.38
C ILE A 61 0.18 -0.80 -17.44
N CYS A 62 -0.92 -0.25 -17.94
CA CYS A 62 -1.66 -0.79 -19.08
C CYS A 62 -1.01 -0.50 -20.44
N ASN A 63 0.07 0.31 -20.49
CA ASN A 63 0.75 0.68 -21.73
C ASN A 63 2.03 -0.14 -21.94
N ILE A 64 1.92 -1.25 -22.67
CA ILE A 64 3.03 -2.19 -22.94
C ILE A 64 4.24 -1.52 -23.62
N LYS A 65 4.00 -0.57 -24.52
CA LYS A 65 5.07 0.12 -25.28
C LYS A 65 5.92 0.98 -24.36
N GLU A 66 5.28 1.77 -23.51
CA GLU A 66 5.98 2.63 -22.55
C GLU A 66 6.66 1.80 -21.45
N LEU A 67 6.04 0.72 -20.96
CA LEU A 67 6.69 -0.19 -20.03
C LEU A 67 7.95 -0.83 -20.63
N SER A 68 7.88 -1.29 -21.88
CA SER A 68 9.05 -1.85 -22.58
C SER A 68 10.17 -0.81 -22.72
N ARG A 69 9.83 0.42 -23.11
CA ARG A 69 10.79 1.54 -23.18
C ARG A 69 11.48 1.76 -21.83
N VAL A 70 10.69 1.85 -20.76
CA VAL A 70 11.23 2.09 -19.40
C VAL A 70 12.17 0.95 -18.95
N LEU A 71 11.78 -0.31 -19.18
CA LEU A 71 12.59 -1.46 -18.84
C LEU A 71 13.91 -1.49 -19.63
N GLU A 72 13.86 -1.20 -20.92
CA GLU A 72 15.04 -1.13 -21.79
C GLU A 72 15.97 0.04 -21.40
N GLN A 73 15.41 1.21 -21.12
CA GLN A 73 16.18 2.40 -20.77
C GLN A 73 16.85 2.27 -19.40
N HIS A 74 16.13 1.79 -18.40
CA HIS A 74 16.60 1.80 -17.02
C HIS A 74 17.28 0.49 -16.59
N GLN A 75 17.05 -0.62 -17.30
CA GLN A 75 17.68 -1.93 -17.02
C GLN A 75 17.58 -2.37 -15.55
N PRO A 76 16.38 -2.43 -14.94
CA PRO A 76 16.23 -2.77 -13.52
C PRO A 76 16.65 -4.21 -13.20
N ASP A 77 17.12 -4.41 -11.97
CA ASP A 77 17.49 -5.73 -11.43
C ASP A 77 16.30 -6.43 -10.75
N ALA A 78 15.29 -5.65 -10.36
CA ALA A 78 14.02 -6.17 -9.86
C ALA A 78 12.88 -5.20 -10.13
N ILE A 79 11.65 -5.74 -10.16
CA ILE A 79 10.40 -4.99 -10.24
C ILE A 79 9.63 -5.21 -8.95
N MET A 80 9.14 -4.12 -8.33
CA MET A 80 8.18 -4.15 -7.22
C MET A 80 6.86 -3.57 -7.72
N HIS A 81 5.84 -4.41 -7.81
CA HIS A 81 4.55 -4.04 -8.38
C HIS A 81 3.54 -3.66 -7.31
N LEU A 82 3.43 -2.33 -7.04
CA LEU A 82 2.48 -1.76 -6.08
C LEU A 82 1.33 -0.98 -6.75
N ALA A 83 1.42 -0.68 -8.06
CA ALA A 83 0.37 0.04 -8.77
C ALA A 83 -0.95 -0.76 -8.74
N ALA A 84 -1.98 -0.16 -8.16
CA ALA A 84 -3.32 -0.74 -8.08
C ALA A 84 -4.37 0.34 -7.77
N GLU A 85 -5.61 0.12 -8.21
CA GLU A 85 -6.77 0.74 -7.59
C GLU A 85 -7.08 0.02 -6.28
N SER A 86 -7.27 0.75 -5.16
CA SER A 86 -7.27 0.15 -3.81
C SER A 86 -8.40 0.61 -2.88
N HIS A 87 -9.36 1.40 -3.36
CA HIS A 87 -10.45 1.88 -2.50
C HIS A 87 -11.68 0.98 -2.64
N VAL A 88 -11.97 0.18 -1.59
CA VAL A 88 -13.05 -0.83 -1.62
C VAL A 88 -14.39 -0.22 -2.01
N ASP A 89 -14.82 0.91 -1.35
CA ASP A 89 -16.12 1.52 -1.64
C ASP A 89 -16.23 1.96 -3.10
N ARG A 90 -15.16 2.55 -3.68
CA ARG A 90 -15.12 2.86 -5.11
C ARG A 90 -15.20 1.63 -6.01
N SER A 91 -14.70 0.47 -5.53
CA SER A 91 -14.81 -0.78 -6.31
C SER A 91 -16.24 -1.30 -6.38
N ILE A 92 -17.06 -0.99 -5.38
CA ILE A 92 -18.49 -1.34 -5.34
C ILE A 92 -19.28 -0.46 -6.32
N ASP A 93 -18.98 0.84 -6.35
CA ASP A 93 -19.67 1.81 -7.20
C ASP A 93 -19.21 1.75 -8.67
N GLY A 94 -17.95 1.37 -8.94
CA GLY A 94 -17.36 1.36 -10.29
C GLY A 94 -16.22 0.36 -10.43
N SER A 95 -16.54 -0.92 -10.58
CA SER A 95 -15.56 -2.02 -10.62
C SER A 95 -14.66 -2.05 -11.86
N ALA A 96 -15.07 -1.45 -12.98
CA ALA A 96 -14.38 -1.56 -14.26
C ALA A 96 -12.92 -1.10 -14.19
N VAL A 97 -12.64 0.04 -13.54
CA VAL A 97 -11.28 0.56 -13.39
C VAL A 97 -10.37 -0.38 -12.56
N PHE A 98 -10.94 -1.12 -11.62
CA PHE A 98 -10.22 -2.14 -10.84
C PHE A 98 -9.84 -3.34 -11.69
N ILE A 99 -10.74 -3.80 -12.58
CA ILE A 99 -10.44 -4.87 -13.53
C ILE A 99 -9.33 -4.41 -14.49
N GLU A 100 -9.45 -3.23 -15.06
CA GLU A 100 -8.46 -2.69 -16.00
C GLU A 100 -7.10 -2.50 -15.32
N THR A 101 -7.03 -1.80 -14.21
CA THR A 101 -5.75 -1.51 -13.55
C THR A 101 -5.15 -2.75 -12.90
N ASN A 102 -5.94 -3.46 -12.06
CA ASN A 102 -5.38 -4.53 -11.23
C ASN A 102 -5.18 -5.84 -12.01
N ILE A 103 -6.04 -6.14 -12.99
CA ILE A 103 -5.92 -7.38 -13.77
C ILE A 103 -5.20 -7.13 -15.09
N VAL A 104 -5.73 -6.25 -15.96
CA VAL A 104 -5.13 -6.00 -17.28
C VAL A 104 -3.78 -5.30 -17.15
N GLY A 105 -3.65 -4.33 -16.23
CA GLY A 105 -2.37 -3.67 -15.96
C GLY A 105 -1.31 -4.63 -15.42
N THR A 106 -1.68 -5.53 -14.49
CA THR A 106 -0.75 -6.58 -14.00
C THR A 106 -0.35 -7.53 -15.12
N TYR A 107 -1.31 -7.99 -15.95
CA TYR A 107 -1.02 -8.79 -17.14
C TYR A 107 -0.02 -8.08 -18.07
N THR A 108 -0.26 -6.83 -18.37
CA THR A 108 0.58 -6.03 -19.28
C THR A 108 1.99 -5.86 -18.73
N LEU A 109 2.12 -5.59 -17.43
CA LEU A 109 3.43 -5.49 -16.77
C LEU A 109 4.16 -6.84 -16.74
N LEU A 110 3.45 -7.95 -16.49
CA LEU A 110 4.02 -9.30 -16.53
C LEU A 110 4.56 -9.64 -17.91
N GLU A 111 3.86 -9.30 -19.00
CA GLU A 111 4.34 -9.51 -20.36
C GLU A 111 5.57 -8.67 -20.69
N ALA A 112 5.56 -7.38 -20.33
CA ALA A 112 6.73 -6.52 -20.48
C ALA A 112 7.94 -7.05 -19.69
N ALA A 113 7.73 -7.47 -18.44
CA ALA A 113 8.76 -8.03 -17.58
C ALA A 113 9.29 -9.36 -18.13
N ARG A 114 8.43 -10.24 -18.65
CA ARG A 114 8.83 -11.51 -19.25
C ARG A 114 9.69 -11.32 -20.50
N ILE A 115 9.30 -10.41 -21.39
CA ILE A 115 10.08 -10.07 -22.60
C ILE A 115 11.45 -9.50 -22.18
N TYR A 116 11.47 -8.55 -21.26
CA TYR A 116 12.69 -7.96 -20.73
C TYR A 116 13.61 -9.03 -20.11
N TRP A 117 13.07 -9.84 -19.18
CA TRP A 117 13.81 -10.90 -18.49
C TRP A 117 14.41 -11.92 -19.47
N ASN A 118 13.67 -12.34 -20.51
CA ASN A 118 14.18 -13.27 -21.53
C ASN A 118 15.39 -12.73 -22.29
N ASN A 119 15.57 -11.42 -22.37
CA ASN A 119 16.70 -10.77 -23.06
C ASN A 119 17.90 -10.46 -22.13
N LEU A 120 17.80 -10.76 -20.83
CA LEU A 120 18.92 -10.59 -19.89
C LEU A 120 19.99 -11.69 -20.09
N SER A 121 21.22 -11.43 -19.66
CA SER A 121 22.24 -12.46 -19.49
C SER A 121 21.82 -13.49 -18.44
N ASP A 122 22.35 -14.71 -18.51
CA ASP A 122 21.98 -15.78 -17.58
C ASP A 122 22.21 -15.39 -16.11
N GLU A 123 23.30 -14.67 -15.81
CA GLU A 123 23.59 -14.16 -14.48
C GLU A 123 22.49 -13.21 -13.99
N ARG A 124 22.11 -12.23 -14.83
CA ARG A 124 21.04 -11.27 -14.49
C ARG A 124 19.67 -11.94 -14.42
N LYS A 125 19.39 -12.95 -15.28
CA LYS A 125 18.14 -13.74 -15.20
C LYS A 125 17.99 -14.44 -13.85
N MET A 126 19.04 -15.07 -13.36
CA MET A 126 19.04 -15.76 -12.06
C MET A 126 18.87 -14.79 -10.89
N ALA A 127 19.43 -13.58 -11.00
CA ALA A 127 19.34 -12.55 -9.96
C ALA A 127 18.03 -11.76 -9.98
N PHE A 128 17.34 -11.72 -11.12
CA PHE A 128 16.11 -10.92 -11.31
C PHE A 128 14.98 -11.36 -10.37
N ARG A 129 14.16 -10.41 -9.94
CA ARG A 129 12.97 -10.65 -9.11
C ARG A 129 11.79 -9.80 -9.60
N PHE A 130 10.62 -10.43 -9.70
CA PHE A 130 9.33 -9.75 -9.85
C PHE A 130 8.54 -9.90 -8.54
N HIS A 131 8.50 -8.86 -7.73
CA HIS A 131 7.80 -8.85 -6.45
C HIS A 131 6.43 -8.22 -6.64
N HIS A 132 5.37 -9.00 -6.47
CA HIS A 132 3.98 -8.55 -6.52
C HIS A 132 3.45 -8.29 -5.11
N ILE A 133 2.96 -7.09 -4.86
CA ILE A 133 2.42 -6.68 -3.58
C ILE A 133 0.89 -6.79 -3.61
N SER A 134 0.34 -7.67 -2.78
CA SER A 134 -1.08 -7.97 -2.64
C SER A 134 -1.60 -7.58 -1.24
N THR A 135 -2.74 -8.09 -0.85
CA THR A 135 -3.49 -7.74 0.36
C THR A 135 -4.02 -9.01 1.04
N ASP A 136 -4.22 -8.95 2.35
CA ASP A 136 -4.90 -10.00 3.14
C ASP A 136 -6.37 -10.18 2.76
N GLU A 137 -6.99 -9.16 2.16
CA GLU A 137 -8.39 -9.21 1.72
C GLU A 137 -8.66 -10.30 0.65
N VAL A 138 -7.61 -10.84 0.00
CA VAL A 138 -7.76 -11.97 -0.93
C VAL A 138 -8.15 -13.27 -0.24
N TYR A 139 -7.84 -13.41 1.06
CA TYR A 139 -8.19 -14.59 1.84
C TYR A 139 -9.66 -14.63 2.24
N GLY A 140 -10.34 -13.47 2.30
CA GLY A 140 -11.74 -13.35 2.71
C GLY A 140 -11.91 -13.06 4.20
N ASP A 141 -13.07 -13.42 4.75
CA ASP A 141 -13.49 -13.07 6.11
C ASP A 141 -13.11 -14.14 7.15
N LEU A 142 -12.71 -13.72 8.35
CA LEU A 142 -12.50 -14.57 9.51
C LEU A 142 -13.58 -14.34 10.57
N ALA A 143 -14.09 -15.40 11.17
CA ALA A 143 -14.82 -15.30 12.43
C ALA A 143 -13.85 -14.93 13.57
N LEU A 144 -14.39 -14.40 14.68
CA LEU A 144 -13.56 -13.90 15.79
C LEU A 144 -12.67 -15.00 16.43
N GLN A 145 -13.13 -16.25 16.39
CA GLN A 145 -12.42 -17.41 16.95
C GLN A 145 -11.55 -18.17 15.94
N ASP A 146 -11.56 -17.78 14.67
CA ASP A 146 -10.80 -18.48 13.64
C ASP A 146 -9.29 -18.26 13.79
N SER A 147 -8.52 -19.23 13.33
CA SER A 147 -7.06 -19.11 13.23
C SER A 147 -6.68 -18.04 12.20
N LEU A 148 -5.50 -17.44 12.37
CA LEU A 148 -4.96 -16.44 11.45
C LEU A 148 -4.75 -17.03 10.04
N PHE A 149 -4.89 -16.20 9.01
CA PHE A 149 -4.54 -16.59 7.65
C PHE A 149 -3.05 -16.85 7.50
N THR A 150 -2.71 -18.00 6.94
CA THR A 150 -1.35 -18.36 6.52
C THR A 150 -1.21 -18.20 5.00
N GLU A 151 0.01 -18.31 4.49
CA GLU A 151 0.29 -18.24 3.03
C GLU A 151 -0.33 -19.39 2.24
N THR A 152 -0.79 -20.45 2.92
CA THR A 152 -1.50 -21.58 2.33
C THR A 152 -3.01 -21.53 2.46
N SER A 153 -3.54 -20.50 3.12
CA SER A 153 -5.00 -20.29 3.23
C SER A 153 -5.63 -20.09 1.84
N PRO A 154 -6.79 -20.72 1.57
CA PRO A 154 -7.47 -20.54 0.29
C PRO A 154 -7.97 -19.10 0.13
N TYR A 155 -8.01 -18.62 -1.12
CA TYR A 155 -8.57 -17.31 -1.45
C TYR A 155 -10.10 -17.36 -1.52
N ALA A 156 -10.76 -16.41 -0.87
CA ALA A 156 -12.22 -16.26 -0.85
C ALA A 156 -12.62 -14.77 -0.80
N PRO A 157 -12.19 -13.94 -1.79
CA PRO A 157 -12.38 -12.48 -1.75
C PRO A 157 -13.85 -12.07 -1.76
N SER A 158 -14.23 -11.06 -0.93
CA SER A 158 -15.62 -10.63 -0.75
C SER A 158 -16.00 -9.35 -1.53
N SER A 159 -15.04 -8.61 -2.08
CA SER A 159 -15.27 -7.35 -2.77
C SER A 159 -14.72 -7.36 -4.20
N PRO A 160 -15.20 -6.46 -5.12
CA PRO A 160 -14.59 -6.33 -6.44
C PRO A 160 -13.10 -5.98 -6.39
N TYR A 161 -12.67 -5.16 -5.41
CA TYR A 161 -11.25 -4.88 -5.17
C TYR A 161 -10.48 -6.16 -4.82
N SER A 162 -10.87 -6.87 -3.76
CA SER A 162 -10.15 -8.08 -3.32
C SER A 162 -10.18 -9.18 -4.39
N ALA A 163 -11.29 -9.32 -5.13
CA ALA A 163 -11.37 -10.23 -6.27
C ALA A 163 -10.40 -9.86 -7.40
N SER A 164 -10.24 -8.57 -7.70
CA SER A 164 -9.27 -8.10 -8.69
C SER A 164 -7.82 -8.36 -8.27
N LYS A 165 -7.51 -8.20 -6.96
CA LYS A 165 -6.20 -8.52 -6.39
C LYS A 165 -5.92 -10.03 -6.39
N ALA A 166 -6.90 -10.85 -5.99
CA ALA A 166 -6.78 -12.31 -6.08
C ALA A 166 -6.53 -12.77 -7.54
N SER A 167 -7.19 -12.15 -8.51
CA SER A 167 -6.98 -12.42 -9.93
C SER A 167 -5.55 -12.09 -10.37
N SER A 168 -5.02 -10.93 -9.96
CA SER A 168 -3.62 -10.56 -10.26
C SER A 168 -2.61 -11.50 -9.60
N ASP A 169 -2.84 -11.94 -8.36
CA ASP A 169 -2.00 -12.93 -7.69
C ASP A 169 -1.95 -14.26 -8.48
N HIS A 170 -3.10 -14.71 -9.00
CA HIS A 170 -3.15 -15.91 -9.85
C HIS A 170 -2.41 -15.73 -11.17
N LEU A 171 -2.51 -14.56 -11.82
CA LEU A 171 -1.72 -14.26 -13.01
C LEU A 171 -0.21 -14.32 -12.72
N VAL A 172 0.25 -13.67 -11.65
CA VAL A 172 1.66 -13.67 -11.26
C VAL A 172 2.18 -15.09 -11.04
N ARG A 173 1.44 -15.94 -10.32
CA ARG A 173 1.78 -17.35 -10.10
C ARG A 173 1.78 -18.16 -11.41
N ALA A 174 0.82 -17.88 -12.32
CA ALA A 174 0.75 -18.55 -13.61
C ALA A 174 1.96 -18.20 -14.50
N TRP A 175 2.41 -16.94 -14.52
CA TRP A 175 3.61 -16.53 -15.26
C TRP A 175 4.88 -17.19 -14.73
N SER A 176 4.99 -17.35 -13.42
CA SER A 176 6.09 -18.13 -12.84
C SER A 176 6.05 -19.60 -13.29
N ARG A 177 4.90 -20.24 -13.12
CA ARG A 177 4.78 -21.67 -13.40
C ARG A 177 4.89 -22.00 -14.89
N THR A 178 4.35 -21.15 -15.76
CA THR A 178 4.31 -21.39 -17.22
C THR A 178 5.59 -20.95 -17.92
N TYR A 179 6.13 -19.79 -17.54
CA TYR A 179 7.24 -19.16 -18.25
C TYR A 179 8.55 -19.11 -17.46
N GLY A 180 8.52 -19.50 -16.18
CA GLY A 180 9.70 -19.49 -15.31
C GLY A 180 10.07 -18.10 -14.77
N LEU A 181 9.20 -17.08 -14.92
CA LEU A 181 9.49 -15.75 -14.40
C LEU A 181 9.72 -15.82 -12.88
N PRO A 182 10.85 -15.30 -12.36
CA PRO A 182 11.17 -15.40 -10.93
C PRO A 182 10.36 -14.41 -10.09
N ILE A 183 9.21 -14.87 -9.61
CA ILE A 183 8.25 -14.05 -8.84
C ILE A 183 8.38 -14.27 -7.34
N ILE A 184 7.94 -13.26 -6.57
CA ILE A 184 7.61 -13.36 -5.15
C ILE A 184 6.28 -12.62 -4.95
N VAL A 185 5.42 -13.11 -4.04
CA VAL A 185 4.15 -12.47 -3.69
C VAL A 185 4.17 -12.09 -2.21
N THR A 186 3.64 -10.93 -1.86
CA THR A 186 3.37 -10.58 -0.47
C THR A 186 1.91 -10.21 -0.28
N ASN A 187 1.30 -10.67 0.81
CA ASN A 187 -0.03 -10.28 1.25
C ASN A 187 0.11 -9.47 2.53
N SER A 188 -0.32 -8.21 2.52
CA SER A 188 -0.16 -7.34 3.68
C SER A 188 -1.48 -7.02 4.35
N SER A 189 -1.43 -6.84 5.68
CA SER A 189 -2.54 -6.32 6.47
C SER A 189 -2.76 -4.81 6.25
N ASN A 190 -3.75 -4.23 6.95
CA ASN A 190 -4.14 -2.84 6.75
C ASN A 190 -3.01 -1.87 7.13
N ASN A 191 -2.55 -1.10 6.15
CA ASN A 191 -1.49 -0.12 6.35
C ASN A 191 -2.01 1.21 6.89
N TYR A 192 -1.23 1.85 7.75
CA TYR A 192 -1.45 3.21 8.22
C TYR A 192 -0.12 3.94 8.45
N GLY A 193 -0.17 5.26 8.52
CA GLY A 193 1.04 6.05 8.76
C GLY A 193 1.06 7.40 8.06
N THR A 194 2.26 7.94 7.93
CA THR A 194 2.54 9.22 7.28
C THR A 194 2.22 9.18 5.79
N PHE A 195 1.74 10.27 5.21
CA PHE A 195 1.39 10.38 3.78
C PHE A 195 0.24 9.46 3.31
N GLN A 196 -0.57 8.88 4.20
CA GLN A 196 -1.75 8.13 3.81
C GLN A 196 -2.83 9.06 3.24
N PHE A 197 -3.45 8.66 2.11
CA PHE A 197 -4.45 9.48 1.44
C PHE A 197 -5.70 9.70 2.32
N PRO A 198 -6.23 10.95 2.40
CA PRO A 198 -7.28 11.34 3.36
C PRO A 198 -8.63 10.63 3.27
N GLU A 199 -8.88 9.81 2.25
CA GLU A 199 -10.10 9.00 2.13
C GLU A 199 -10.11 7.74 3.02
N LYS A 200 -8.94 7.34 3.56
CA LYS A 200 -8.81 6.15 4.41
C LYS A 200 -9.16 6.45 5.86
N LEU A 201 -9.59 5.42 6.62
CA LEU A 201 -10.15 5.54 7.97
C LEU A 201 -9.34 6.48 8.88
N ILE A 202 -8.07 6.17 9.11
CA ILE A 202 -7.24 6.92 10.09
C ILE A 202 -7.09 8.39 9.71
N PRO A 203 -6.59 8.76 8.50
CA PRO A 203 -6.46 10.16 8.15
C PRO A 203 -7.81 10.88 8.05
N LEU A 204 -8.86 10.22 7.58
CA LEU A 204 -10.21 10.79 7.53
C LEU A 204 -10.69 11.20 8.92
N MET A 205 -10.54 10.32 9.93
CA MET A 205 -10.95 10.62 11.30
C MET A 205 -10.14 11.75 11.91
N ILE A 206 -8.81 11.77 11.71
CA ILE A 206 -7.95 12.86 12.18
C ILE A 206 -8.41 14.21 11.58
N LEU A 207 -8.58 14.28 10.27
CA LEU A 207 -8.90 15.54 9.58
C LEU A 207 -10.33 15.99 9.84
N ASN A 208 -11.29 15.07 9.94
CA ASN A 208 -12.65 15.41 10.31
C ASN A 208 -12.71 15.93 11.75
N ALA A 209 -12.05 15.30 12.71
CA ALA A 209 -12.00 15.74 14.08
C ALA A 209 -11.44 17.17 14.19
N LEU A 210 -10.29 17.45 13.53
CA LEU A 210 -9.68 18.77 13.49
C LEU A 210 -10.57 19.84 12.82
N ALA A 211 -11.47 19.42 11.93
CA ALA A 211 -12.43 20.30 11.28
C ALA A 211 -13.78 20.40 12.03
N GLY A 212 -13.97 19.69 13.15
CA GLY A 212 -15.25 19.61 13.89
C GLY A 212 -16.36 18.91 13.11
N LYS A 213 -16.01 18.04 12.17
CA LYS A 213 -16.95 17.25 11.35
C LYS A 213 -17.25 15.90 12.00
N PRO A 214 -18.39 15.25 11.66
CA PRO A 214 -18.71 13.92 12.13
C PRO A 214 -17.60 12.91 11.81
N LEU A 215 -17.40 11.95 12.72
CA LEU A 215 -16.50 10.79 12.57
C LEU A 215 -17.34 9.55 12.22
N PRO A 216 -17.59 9.26 10.93
CA PRO A 216 -18.52 8.20 10.53
C PRO A 216 -17.89 6.81 10.76
N ILE A 217 -18.62 5.96 11.51
CA ILE A 217 -18.26 4.57 11.76
C ILE A 217 -19.30 3.67 11.10
N TYR A 218 -18.86 2.77 10.22
CA TYR A 218 -19.74 1.80 9.58
C TYR A 218 -20.31 0.78 10.58
N GLY A 219 -21.63 0.51 10.48
CA GLY A 219 -22.31 -0.44 11.32
C GLY A 219 -22.17 -0.14 12.81
N ASN A 220 -21.64 -1.09 13.58
CA ASN A 220 -21.36 -0.94 15.01
C ASN A 220 -19.87 -0.68 15.33
N GLY A 221 -19.02 -0.62 14.30
CA GLY A 221 -17.58 -0.39 14.46
C GLY A 221 -16.77 -1.56 15.00
N LEU A 222 -17.35 -2.75 15.10
CA LEU A 222 -16.69 -3.93 15.67
C LEU A 222 -15.86 -4.74 14.68
N GLN A 223 -15.86 -4.35 13.40
CA GLN A 223 -14.97 -4.95 12.40
C GLN A 223 -13.52 -4.79 12.83
N ARG A 224 -12.76 -5.89 12.82
CA ARG A 224 -11.38 -5.95 13.27
C ARG A 224 -10.40 -5.96 12.10
N ARG A 225 -9.31 -5.22 12.26
CA ARG A 225 -8.20 -5.17 11.28
C ARG A 225 -6.88 -5.32 12.03
N ASP A 226 -5.94 -6.01 11.42
CA ASP A 226 -4.54 -5.97 11.82
C ASP A 226 -3.89 -4.73 11.19
N TRP A 227 -3.28 -3.89 12.01
CA TRP A 227 -2.74 -2.58 11.60
C TRP A 227 -1.22 -2.61 11.52
N LEU A 228 -0.70 -2.38 10.32
CA LEU A 228 0.71 -2.39 9.99
C LEU A 228 1.21 -0.96 9.70
N PHE A 229 2.20 -0.51 10.45
CA PHE A 229 2.80 0.81 10.21
C PHE A 229 3.55 0.82 8.88
N VAL A 230 3.37 1.87 8.07
CA VAL A 230 3.82 1.89 6.67
C VAL A 230 5.34 1.79 6.52
N ASP A 231 6.13 2.34 7.45
CA ASP A 231 7.59 2.27 7.38
C ASP A 231 8.09 0.85 7.70
N ASP A 232 7.44 0.13 8.63
CA ASP A 232 7.70 -1.30 8.88
C ASP A 232 7.38 -2.13 7.64
N HIS A 233 6.26 -1.82 6.97
CA HIS A 233 5.91 -2.49 5.71
C HIS A 233 6.94 -2.21 4.62
N ALA A 234 7.38 -0.97 4.46
CA ALA A 234 8.41 -0.60 3.47
C ALA A 234 9.72 -1.39 3.67
N GLU A 235 10.17 -1.54 4.92
CA GLU A 235 11.31 -2.38 5.27
C GLU A 235 11.08 -3.85 4.92
N ALA A 236 9.90 -4.40 5.27
CA ALA A 236 9.54 -5.77 4.94
C ALA A 236 9.58 -6.04 3.43
N LEU A 237 8.97 -5.15 2.64
CA LEU A 237 8.92 -5.27 1.18
C LEU A 237 10.32 -5.23 0.55
N TYR A 238 11.19 -4.33 1.04
CA TYR A 238 12.58 -4.29 0.59
C TYR A 238 13.33 -5.58 0.97
N LYS A 239 13.14 -6.07 2.18
CA LYS A 239 13.77 -7.32 2.62
C LYS A 239 13.29 -8.52 1.80
N VAL A 240 11.99 -8.59 1.51
CA VAL A 240 11.43 -9.66 0.66
C VAL A 240 11.99 -9.62 -0.76
N VAL A 241 12.07 -8.46 -1.42
CA VAL A 241 12.60 -8.40 -2.80
C VAL A 241 14.10 -8.72 -2.87
N THR A 242 14.84 -8.48 -1.80
CA THR A 242 16.31 -8.70 -1.77
C THR A 242 16.72 -10.07 -1.26
N GLU A 243 15.97 -10.66 -0.32
CA GLU A 243 16.35 -11.87 0.41
C GLU A 243 15.31 -12.99 0.29
N GLY A 244 14.06 -12.68 -0.13
CA GLY A 244 12.98 -13.65 -0.23
C GLY A 244 13.24 -14.74 -1.28
N LYS A 245 12.69 -15.92 -1.05
CA LYS A 245 12.80 -17.06 -1.96
C LYS A 245 11.88 -16.88 -3.16
N VAL A 246 12.42 -17.11 -4.35
CA VAL A 246 11.65 -17.10 -5.60
C VAL A 246 10.56 -18.19 -5.56
N GLY A 247 9.37 -17.81 -6.03
CA GLY A 247 8.19 -18.67 -6.06
C GLY A 247 7.36 -18.67 -4.79
N GLU A 248 7.87 -18.06 -3.71
CA GLU A 248 7.21 -18.04 -2.40
C GLU A 248 6.24 -16.87 -2.22
N THR A 249 5.32 -17.08 -1.27
CA THR A 249 4.45 -16.02 -0.74
C THR A 249 4.83 -15.73 0.70
N TYR A 250 4.76 -14.46 1.12
CA TYR A 250 4.98 -14.02 2.49
C TYR A 250 3.82 -13.15 2.97
N ASN A 251 3.24 -13.47 4.10
CA ASN A 251 2.32 -12.60 4.82
C ASN A 251 3.10 -11.55 5.63
N ILE A 252 2.64 -10.30 5.58
CA ILE A 252 3.24 -9.17 6.29
C ILE A 252 2.15 -8.49 7.12
N GLY A 253 2.17 -8.65 8.43
CA GLY A 253 1.18 -8.13 9.36
C GLY A 253 1.79 -7.35 10.52
N GLY A 254 0.97 -6.52 11.17
CA GLY A 254 1.40 -5.67 12.28
C GLY A 254 1.35 -6.35 13.64
N LYS A 255 0.67 -7.51 13.77
CA LYS A 255 0.31 -8.14 15.06
C LYS A 255 -0.48 -7.20 16.00
N ASN A 256 -1.26 -6.29 15.41
CA ASN A 256 -1.98 -5.22 16.10
C ASN A 256 -3.47 -5.21 15.72
N GLU A 257 -4.20 -6.27 16.09
CA GLU A 257 -5.64 -6.34 15.85
C GLU A 257 -6.41 -5.32 16.71
N LYS A 258 -7.17 -4.43 16.08
CA LYS A 258 -8.06 -3.45 16.73
C LYS A 258 -9.41 -3.43 16.04
N ALA A 259 -10.47 -3.20 16.79
CA ALA A 259 -11.76 -2.85 16.20
C ALA A 259 -11.73 -1.42 15.66
N ASN A 260 -12.51 -1.14 14.61
CA ASN A 260 -12.55 0.20 14.01
C ASN A 260 -12.92 1.29 15.03
N ILE A 261 -13.84 0.99 15.96
CA ILE A 261 -14.21 1.93 17.04
C ILE A 261 -13.03 2.21 17.96
N ASP A 262 -12.21 1.21 18.31
CA ASP A 262 -11.04 1.38 19.17
C ASP A 262 -9.99 2.27 18.52
N VAL A 263 -9.82 2.15 17.19
CA VAL A 263 -8.93 3.01 16.41
C VAL A 263 -9.41 4.47 16.47
N VAL A 264 -10.70 4.71 16.28
CA VAL A 264 -11.27 6.08 16.30
C VAL A 264 -11.16 6.69 17.69
N LEU A 265 -11.45 5.93 18.76
CA LEU A 265 -11.27 6.38 20.14
C LEU A 265 -9.81 6.73 20.45
N ALA A 266 -8.85 5.89 20.01
CA ALA A 266 -7.43 6.18 20.17
C ALA A 266 -7.01 7.50 19.50
N ILE A 267 -7.53 7.77 18.29
CA ILE A 267 -7.32 9.06 17.59
C ILE A 267 -7.91 10.20 18.40
N CYS A 268 -9.16 10.08 18.89
CA CYS A 268 -9.80 11.11 19.71
C CYS A 268 -8.97 11.43 20.97
N HIS A 269 -8.52 10.40 21.70
CA HIS A 269 -7.70 10.59 22.90
C HIS A 269 -6.37 11.28 22.59
N LEU A 270 -5.70 10.91 21.50
CA LEU A 270 -4.47 11.58 21.07
C LEU A 270 -4.71 13.05 20.68
N LEU A 271 -5.81 13.34 20.02
CA LEU A 271 -6.16 14.73 19.67
C LEU A 271 -6.54 15.57 20.91
N GLU A 272 -7.14 14.98 21.96
CA GLU A 272 -7.35 15.67 23.22
C GLU A 272 -6.03 16.17 23.83
N GLU A 273 -4.98 15.36 23.72
CA GLU A 273 -3.64 15.68 24.22
C GLU A 273 -2.88 16.66 23.30
N LEU A 274 -2.83 16.35 21.99
CA LEU A 274 -1.93 16.99 21.02
C LEU A 274 -2.54 18.21 20.33
N ALA A 275 -3.87 18.33 20.31
CA ALA A 275 -4.61 19.43 19.69
C ALA A 275 -5.73 19.95 20.62
N PRO A 276 -5.40 20.47 21.83
CA PRO A 276 -6.39 20.87 22.82
C PRO A 276 -7.26 22.06 22.39
N ASN A 277 -6.79 22.87 21.44
CA ASN A 277 -7.53 23.99 20.86
C ASN A 277 -8.55 23.47 19.83
N LYS A 278 -9.70 23.03 20.33
CA LYS A 278 -10.75 22.39 19.54
C LYS A 278 -11.51 23.35 18.61
N PRO A 279 -12.13 22.84 17.55
CA PRO A 279 -13.09 23.59 16.75
C PRO A 279 -14.25 24.13 17.60
N LYS A 280 -14.88 25.21 17.13
CA LYS A 280 -16.05 25.80 17.80
C LYS A 280 -17.16 24.74 17.98
N ASN A 281 -17.74 24.68 19.17
CA ASN A 281 -18.79 23.76 19.59
C ASN A 281 -18.38 22.29 19.78
N VAL A 282 -17.09 21.96 19.74
CA VAL A 282 -16.58 20.64 20.08
C VAL A 282 -16.12 20.63 21.55
N VAL A 283 -16.80 19.86 22.41
CA VAL A 283 -16.40 19.70 23.83
C VAL A 283 -15.36 18.59 23.93
N LYS A 284 -15.63 17.43 23.36
CA LYS A 284 -14.70 16.32 23.23
C LYS A 284 -14.69 15.84 21.77
N TYR A 285 -13.53 15.38 21.28
CA TYR A 285 -13.45 14.83 19.93
C TYR A 285 -14.31 13.57 19.77
N GLU A 286 -14.45 12.76 20.80
CA GLU A 286 -15.30 11.56 20.79
C GLU A 286 -16.80 11.88 20.61
N ASP A 287 -17.25 13.10 20.97
CA ASP A 287 -18.65 13.52 20.75
C ASP A 287 -19.00 13.65 19.24
N LEU A 288 -18.00 13.69 18.38
CA LEU A 288 -18.16 13.73 16.92
C LEU A 288 -18.44 12.35 16.31
N ILE A 289 -18.28 11.25 17.06
CA ILE A 289 -18.51 9.88 16.55
C ILE A 289 -19.98 9.73 16.14
N SER A 290 -20.18 9.24 14.91
CA SER A 290 -21.51 8.98 14.36
C SER A 290 -21.54 7.62 13.67
N TYR A 291 -22.53 6.81 13.98
CA TYR A 291 -22.70 5.50 13.34
C TYR A 291 -23.50 5.66 12.05
N VAL A 292 -23.00 5.08 10.96
CA VAL A 292 -23.64 5.11 9.64
C VAL A 292 -23.98 3.70 9.17
N LYS A 293 -24.84 3.59 8.15
CA LYS A 293 -25.19 2.30 7.56
C LYS A 293 -23.94 1.55 7.12
N ASP A 294 -23.88 0.25 7.44
CA ASP A 294 -22.76 -0.59 7.04
C ASP A 294 -22.71 -0.80 5.51
N ARG A 295 -21.51 -0.99 4.97
CA ARG A 295 -21.30 -1.24 3.55
C ARG A 295 -21.61 -2.70 3.18
N PRO A 296 -22.05 -2.99 1.96
CA PRO A 296 -22.18 -4.35 1.47
C PRO A 296 -20.85 -5.11 1.49
N GLY A 297 -20.88 -6.40 1.87
CA GLY A 297 -19.67 -7.24 1.89
C GLY A 297 -18.58 -6.77 2.85
N HIS A 298 -18.96 -6.16 3.98
CA HIS A 298 -18.01 -5.70 4.98
C HIS A 298 -17.55 -6.86 5.86
N ASP A 299 -16.38 -7.39 5.57
CA ASP A 299 -15.77 -8.51 6.31
C ASP A 299 -15.54 -8.14 7.78
N LEU A 300 -15.78 -9.11 8.67
CA LEU A 300 -15.72 -8.93 10.11
C LEU A 300 -14.28 -8.79 10.61
N ARG A 301 -13.37 -9.65 10.13
CA ARG A 301 -12.01 -9.72 10.66
C ARG A 301 -10.98 -10.08 9.59
N TYR A 302 -9.87 -9.36 9.58
CA TYR A 302 -8.65 -9.74 8.87
C TYR A 302 -7.49 -9.84 9.86
N ALA A 303 -6.75 -10.95 9.81
CA ALA A 303 -5.55 -11.13 10.61
C ALA A 303 -4.62 -12.16 9.99
N LEU A 304 -3.34 -11.86 9.93
CA LEU A 304 -2.30 -12.65 9.27
C LEU A 304 -1.38 -13.34 10.26
N ASP A 305 -1.04 -14.60 9.98
CA ASP A 305 0.13 -15.26 10.55
C ASP A 305 1.37 -14.84 9.75
N ILE A 306 2.34 -14.24 10.45
CA ILE A 306 3.59 -13.76 9.87
C ILE A 306 4.80 -14.62 10.29
N THR A 307 4.57 -15.81 10.84
CA THR A 307 5.63 -16.70 11.34
C THR A 307 6.66 -17.02 10.26
N LYS A 308 6.22 -17.16 8.98
CA LYS A 308 7.11 -17.47 7.88
C LYS A 308 8.14 -16.37 7.61
N ILE A 309 7.71 -15.11 7.49
CA ILE A 309 8.65 -13.99 7.24
C ILE A 309 9.56 -13.76 8.45
N GLU A 310 9.06 -13.96 9.68
CA GLU A 310 9.88 -13.89 10.90
C GLU A 310 11.01 -14.93 10.88
N HIS A 311 10.70 -16.19 10.55
CA HIS A 311 11.68 -17.28 10.58
C HIS A 311 12.62 -17.25 9.37
N GLU A 312 12.12 -17.00 8.17
CA GLU A 312 12.93 -17.10 6.96
C GLU A 312 13.75 -15.84 6.70
N LEU A 313 13.22 -14.67 7.03
CA LEU A 313 13.85 -13.39 6.73
C LEU A 313 14.24 -12.59 7.99
N GLY A 314 13.88 -13.07 9.19
CA GLY A 314 14.20 -12.38 10.46
C GLY A 314 13.52 -11.01 10.60
N TRP A 315 12.44 -10.75 9.82
CA TRP A 315 11.69 -9.51 9.92
C TRP A 315 10.52 -9.63 10.89
N LYS A 316 10.28 -8.57 11.66
CA LYS A 316 9.09 -8.39 12.49
C LYS A 316 8.75 -6.89 12.57
N PRO A 317 7.48 -6.53 12.78
CA PRO A 317 7.11 -5.12 12.97
C PRO A 317 7.83 -4.54 14.19
N LYS A 318 8.24 -3.28 14.08
CA LYS A 318 8.94 -2.52 15.14
C LYS A 318 7.97 -1.64 15.92
N GLU A 319 6.93 -1.13 15.21
CA GLU A 319 5.93 -0.26 15.83
C GLU A 319 4.79 -1.07 16.45
N THR A 320 4.38 -0.70 17.67
CA THR A 320 3.08 -1.08 18.20
C THR A 320 2.01 -0.17 17.60
N PHE A 321 0.72 -0.56 17.72
CA PHE A 321 -0.36 0.33 17.29
C PHE A 321 -0.30 1.70 18.01
N GLU A 322 -0.02 1.69 19.30
CA GLU A 322 0.02 2.88 20.15
C GLU A 322 1.16 3.84 19.74
N SER A 323 2.35 3.31 19.43
CA SER A 323 3.49 4.14 18.99
C SER A 323 3.27 4.65 17.55
N GLY A 324 2.79 3.81 16.65
CA GLY A 324 2.55 4.17 15.24
C GLY A 324 1.40 5.16 15.07
N ILE A 325 0.28 4.98 15.83
CA ILE A 325 -0.87 5.92 15.72
C ILE A 325 -0.51 7.31 16.25
N ARG A 326 0.29 7.41 17.33
CA ARG A 326 0.81 8.69 17.82
C ARG A 326 1.65 9.39 16.77
N LYS A 327 2.62 8.69 16.17
CA LYS A 327 3.45 9.23 15.09
C LYS A 327 2.60 9.72 13.92
N THR A 328 1.54 8.97 13.59
CA THR A 328 0.62 9.32 12.50
C THR A 328 -0.14 10.61 12.83
N VAL A 329 -0.75 10.72 14.01
CA VAL A 329 -1.48 11.94 14.44
C VAL A 329 -0.55 13.15 14.47
N GLU A 330 0.62 13.03 15.10
CA GLU A 330 1.63 14.08 15.14
C GLU A 330 2.05 14.54 13.74
N TRP A 331 2.21 13.59 12.81
CA TRP A 331 2.55 13.92 11.44
C TRP A 331 1.45 14.76 10.76
N TYR A 332 0.18 14.37 10.87
CA TYR A 332 -0.94 15.14 10.28
C TYR A 332 -1.06 16.53 10.88
N LEU A 333 -0.82 16.70 12.18
CA LEU A 333 -0.81 18.00 12.83
C LEU A 333 0.30 18.92 12.29
N ASN A 334 1.48 18.35 11.98
CA ASN A 334 2.65 19.11 11.53
C ASN A 334 2.75 19.29 10.01
N ASN A 335 1.97 18.54 9.21
CA ASN A 335 2.06 18.55 7.74
C ASN A 335 0.80 19.08 7.05
N LYS A 336 0.24 20.16 7.61
CA LYS A 336 -0.98 20.80 7.08
C LYS A 336 -0.88 21.15 5.60
N LYS A 337 0.28 21.63 5.15
CA LYS A 337 0.50 22.00 3.74
C LYS A 337 0.30 20.80 2.80
N TRP A 338 0.78 19.61 3.18
CA TRP A 338 0.65 18.42 2.36
C TRP A 338 -0.81 17.99 2.20
N TRP A 339 -1.51 17.74 3.31
CA TRP A 339 -2.88 17.24 3.22
C TRP A 339 -3.90 18.30 2.75
N SER A 340 -3.66 19.62 2.95
CA SER A 340 -4.51 20.67 2.37
C SER A 340 -4.47 20.62 0.85
N ARG A 341 -3.28 20.46 0.25
CA ARG A 341 -3.12 20.33 -1.22
C ARG A 341 -3.77 19.06 -1.76
N VAL A 342 -3.76 17.98 -0.97
CA VAL A 342 -4.48 16.76 -1.33
C VAL A 342 -5.99 17.00 -1.34
N LEU A 343 -6.53 17.68 -0.32
CA LEU A 343 -7.97 17.93 -0.19
C LEU A 343 -8.51 18.90 -1.24
N ASP A 344 -7.76 19.92 -1.64
CA ASP A 344 -8.15 20.92 -2.66
C ASP A 344 -7.73 20.55 -4.08
N GLY A 345 -7.04 19.42 -4.26
CA GLY A 345 -6.56 18.90 -5.55
C GLY A 345 -5.37 19.69 -6.15
N SER A 346 -4.82 20.68 -5.45
CA SER A 346 -3.76 21.55 -6.00
C SER A 346 -2.42 20.82 -6.20
N TYR A 347 -2.22 19.65 -5.61
CA TYR A 347 -1.04 18.83 -5.86
C TYR A 347 -0.96 18.32 -7.31
N HIS A 348 -2.08 18.15 -8.02
CA HIS A 348 -2.09 17.82 -9.45
C HIS A 348 -1.65 19.00 -10.33
N CYS A 349 -1.96 20.23 -9.96
CA CYS A 349 -1.66 21.41 -10.78
C CYS A 349 -0.15 21.68 -10.92
N GLY A 350 0.66 21.24 -9.97
CA GLY A 350 2.12 21.44 -10.01
C GLY A 350 2.85 20.63 -11.10
N TYR A 351 2.23 19.58 -11.62
CA TYR A 351 2.84 18.66 -12.59
C TYR A 351 2.32 18.81 -14.03
N LEU A 352 1.17 19.46 -14.20
CA LEU A 352 0.58 19.73 -15.52
C LEU A 352 1.19 20.94 -16.25
N SER A 353 2.06 21.70 -15.57
CA SER A 353 2.67 22.94 -16.12
C SER A 353 4.03 22.72 -16.80
N VAL A 354 4.50 21.49 -16.94
CA VAL A 354 5.71 21.15 -17.71
C VAL A 354 5.27 20.41 -18.97
N LYS A 355 4.84 21.18 -19.96
CA LYS A 355 4.76 20.76 -21.37
C LYS A 355 5.72 21.61 -22.19
#